data_9059c7fd777a0817f8b2e56b83bb7529
#
_entry.id   9059c7fd777a0817f8b2e56b83bb7529
#
_cell.length_a   1.000
_cell.length_b   1.000
_cell.length_c   1.000
_cell.angle_alpha   90.00
_cell.angle_beta   90.00
_cell.angle_gamma   90.00
#
_symmetry.space_group_name_H-M   'P 1'
#
loop_
_entity.id
_entity.type
_entity.pdbx_description
1 polymer ?
#
loop_
_entity_poly.entity_id
_entity_poly.type
_entity_poly.pdbx_seq_one_letter_code
_entity_poly.pdbx_strand_id
1 'polypeptide(L)'
;MYDNNKSAEYSSGVFYEIVKHRQNKYMQLLLAICLVTLLTGGMPLIAFSQNLSLQSKIRLKGQVQLPSNVVMPEGKLDVVLLKFVLSSEGQVTPTGPQARVKTDAEGNFEFLNIISDLRAGYQIGTRVEGKLYSSKVFFIKAGETLIQKNIIIPGISTAVDKLETYRVSLVIESGLGAVTVTEVLALSNSSADRIDTGNQSLKQKLPEGIENFRMMETNSGAVIQHYLEDNILIIEHVFPTGNSQIIYQYLLPGWFGSLEMNREFNLSLDKVDVLTPEGYLQIKSEQLTFSDKQSFHDITYLTWKTKASDSNLLTFTISNVPVPSLQYSVVSGVVLLLLFTTVALFFQFRLNNKKRSEESTS
;
A
#
# COMPACT_ATOMS: atom_id res chain seq x y z
N MET A 1 -15.38 12.61 -27.91
CA MET A 1 -14.79 11.32 -27.63
C MET A 1 -13.47 11.61 -26.94
N TYR A 2 -13.52 11.83 -25.62
CA TYR A 2 -12.35 12.21 -24.80
C TYR A 2 -11.70 10.96 -24.24
N ASP A 3 -10.41 10.90 -24.41
CA ASP A 3 -9.55 9.77 -24.09
C ASP A 3 -9.39 9.60 -22.56
N ASN A 4 -10.20 8.74 -21.94
CA ASN A 4 -10.22 8.46 -20.50
C ASN A 4 -9.07 7.54 -20.03
N ASN A 5 -8.13 7.17 -20.93
CA ASN A 5 -7.05 6.22 -20.59
C ASN A 5 -5.83 6.86 -19.92
N LYS A 6 -5.70 8.19 -19.92
CA LYS A 6 -4.51 8.85 -19.33
C LYS A 6 -4.57 9.02 -17.81
N SER A 7 -5.76 9.03 -17.20
CA SER A 7 -5.87 9.21 -15.74
C SER A 7 -5.60 7.95 -14.91
N ALA A 8 -5.79 6.77 -15.48
CA ALA A 8 -5.57 5.49 -14.81
C ALA A 8 -4.07 5.12 -14.70
N GLU A 9 -3.24 5.51 -15.66
CA GLU A 9 -1.79 5.29 -15.62
C GLU A 9 -1.07 6.14 -14.55
N TYR A 10 -1.60 7.34 -14.25
CA TYR A 10 -0.98 8.24 -13.27
C TYR A 10 -1.15 7.80 -11.81
N SER A 11 -2.27 7.17 -11.44
CA SER A 11 -2.49 6.80 -10.04
C SER A 11 -1.74 5.53 -9.60
N SER A 12 -1.51 4.58 -10.51
CA SER A 12 -0.78 3.33 -10.21
C SER A 12 0.73 3.54 -10.04
N GLY A 13 1.31 4.51 -10.76
CA GLY A 13 2.72 4.86 -10.65
C GLY A 13 3.09 5.52 -9.32
N VAL A 14 2.22 6.36 -8.77
CA VAL A 14 2.47 7.17 -7.59
C VAL A 14 2.66 6.30 -6.32
N PHE A 15 1.84 5.27 -6.13
CA PHE A 15 1.94 4.42 -4.93
C PHE A 15 3.13 3.46 -4.94
N TYR A 16 3.49 2.95 -6.09
CA TYR A 16 4.68 2.09 -6.22
C TYR A 16 5.96 2.83 -5.84
N GLU A 17 6.08 4.06 -6.25
CA GLU A 17 7.22 4.92 -5.93
C GLU A 17 7.21 5.40 -4.47
N ILE A 18 6.05 5.62 -3.84
CA ILE A 18 5.94 6.01 -2.43
C ILE A 18 6.58 4.95 -1.52
N VAL A 19 6.31 3.68 -1.77
CA VAL A 19 6.85 2.57 -0.97
C VAL A 19 8.32 2.33 -1.28
N LYS A 20 8.72 2.39 -2.55
CA LYS A 20 10.10 2.21 -3.01
C LYS A 20 11.02 3.35 -2.55
N HIS A 21 10.51 4.58 -2.50
CA HIS A 21 11.30 5.75 -2.13
C HIS A 21 11.59 5.82 -0.61
N ARG A 22 10.71 5.29 0.24
CA ARG A 22 10.95 5.23 1.69
C ARG A 22 12.10 4.28 2.05
N GLN A 23 12.22 3.14 1.37
CA GLN A 23 13.36 2.24 1.52
C GLN A 23 14.66 2.87 0.97
N ASN A 24 14.57 3.63 -0.13
CA ASN A 24 15.73 4.31 -0.72
C ASN A 24 16.22 5.52 0.11
N LYS A 25 15.34 6.27 0.79
CA LYS A 25 15.76 7.40 1.64
C LYS A 25 16.58 6.99 2.85
N TYR A 26 16.25 5.88 3.52
CA TYR A 26 17.09 5.38 4.61
C TYR A 26 18.44 4.89 4.11
N MET A 27 18.50 4.32 2.91
CA MET A 27 19.75 3.90 2.29
C MET A 27 20.57 5.09 1.79
N GLN A 28 19.94 6.13 1.26
CA GLN A 28 20.63 7.37 0.86
C GLN A 28 21.10 8.20 2.05
N LEU A 29 20.34 8.23 3.16
CA LEU A 29 20.75 8.90 4.40
C LEU A 29 21.95 8.20 5.05
N LEU A 30 22.00 6.88 5.04
CA LEU A 30 23.15 6.09 5.49
C LEU A 30 24.39 6.33 4.60
N LEU A 31 24.19 6.43 3.28
CA LEU A 31 25.27 6.75 2.33
C LEU A 31 25.78 8.21 2.49
N ALA A 32 24.90 9.18 2.75
CA ALA A 32 25.29 10.57 2.96
C ALA A 32 26.04 10.75 4.29
N ILE A 33 25.69 10.03 5.34
CA ILE A 33 26.42 10.05 6.63
C ILE A 33 27.80 9.42 6.47
N CYS A 34 27.95 8.36 5.67
CA CYS A 34 29.25 7.78 5.37
C CYS A 34 30.14 8.72 4.53
N LEU A 35 29.55 9.51 3.63
CA LEU A 35 30.30 10.44 2.76
C LEU A 35 30.82 11.67 3.52
N VAL A 36 30.05 12.19 4.48
CA VAL A 36 30.43 13.36 5.29
C VAL A 36 31.56 13.02 6.28
N THR A 37 31.61 11.79 6.79
CA THR A 37 32.71 11.34 7.66
C THR A 37 34.03 11.10 6.92
N LEU A 38 34.00 10.93 5.60
CA LEU A 38 35.20 10.75 4.76
C LEU A 38 35.87 12.09 4.35
N LEU A 39 35.13 13.22 4.42
CA LEU A 39 35.62 14.53 3.96
C LEU A 39 36.29 15.40 5.04
N THR A 40 36.19 15.01 6.32
CA THR A 40 36.71 15.81 7.44
C THR A 40 37.96 15.24 8.12
N GLY A 41 38.42 14.08 7.70
CA GLY A 41 39.62 13.47 8.27
C GLY A 41 40.78 13.49 7.29
N GLY A 42 41.65 14.52 7.38
CA GLY A 42 42.97 14.48 6.74
C GLY A 42 43.78 13.30 7.29
N MET A 43 43.83 12.19 6.58
CA MET A 43 44.75 11.08 6.88
C MET A 43 45.87 11.01 5.82
N PRO A 44 47.10 10.70 6.28
CA PRO A 44 48.26 10.62 5.41
C PRO A 44 48.07 9.51 4.37
N LEU A 45 48.55 9.76 3.16
CA LEU A 45 48.66 8.79 2.08
C LEU A 45 49.50 7.59 2.54
N ILE A 46 48.85 6.60 3.10
CA ILE A 46 49.43 5.27 3.23
C ILE A 46 49.23 4.61 1.86
N ALA A 47 50.36 4.34 1.18
CA ALA A 47 50.38 3.55 -0.03
C ALA A 47 49.66 2.21 0.24
N PHE A 48 48.45 2.06 -0.27
CA PHE A 48 47.79 0.76 -0.32
C PHE A 48 48.55 -0.10 -1.29
N SER A 49 49.45 -0.93 -0.74
CA SER A 49 49.95 -2.09 -1.44
C SER A 49 48.75 -2.84 -1.99
N GLN A 50 48.75 -3.16 -3.26
CA GLN A 50 47.77 -4.07 -3.87
C GLN A 50 47.80 -5.38 -3.10
N ASN A 51 46.91 -5.48 -2.12
CA ASN A 51 46.59 -6.75 -1.52
C ASN A 51 45.98 -7.60 -2.64
N LEU A 52 46.78 -8.53 -3.17
CA LEU A 52 46.25 -9.71 -3.83
C LEU A 52 45.11 -10.20 -2.94
N SER A 53 43.86 -10.00 -3.38
CA SER A 53 42.73 -10.54 -2.70
C SER A 53 42.91 -12.05 -2.74
N LEU A 54 43.32 -12.62 -1.62
CA LEU A 54 43.21 -14.06 -1.36
C LEU A 54 41.75 -14.38 -1.51
N GLN A 55 41.34 -14.78 -2.73
CA GLN A 55 40.00 -15.25 -3.01
C GLN A 55 39.79 -16.48 -2.15
N SER A 56 39.22 -16.30 -0.96
CA SER A 56 38.93 -17.41 -0.08
C SER A 56 37.86 -18.25 -0.71
N LYS A 57 38.15 -19.55 -0.87
CA LYS A 57 37.13 -20.53 -1.24
C LYS A 57 36.23 -20.76 -0.04
N ILE A 58 34.97 -20.51 -0.21
CA ILE A 58 33.97 -20.73 0.85
C ILE A 58 33.11 -21.95 0.54
N ARG A 59 32.51 -22.47 1.56
CA ARG A 59 31.55 -23.56 1.56
C ARG A 59 30.21 -23.02 2.03
N LEU A 60 29.17 -23.19 1.23
CA LEU A 60 27.80 -22.78 1.60
C LEU A 60 26.93 -24.01 1.71
N LYS A 61 26.42 -24.24 2.92
CA LYS A 61 25.48 -25.33 3.23
C LYS A 61 24.11 -24.78 3.54
N GLY A 62 23.11 -25.62 3.35
CA GLY A 62 21.76 -25.30 3.77
C GLY A 62 20.80 -26.45 3.55
N GLN A 63 19.54 -26.17 3.84
CA GLN A 63 18.44 -27.09 3.65
C GLN A 63 17.27 -26.37 3.01
N VAL A 64 16.60 -27.01 2.06
CA VAL A 64 15.29 -26.64 1.59
C VAL A 64 14.28 -27.26 2.54
N GLN A 65 13.64 -26.43 3.34
CA GLN A 65 12.63 -26.84 4.32
C GLN A 65 11.26 -26.74 3.70
N LEU A 66 10.62 -27.89 3.50
CA LEU A 66 9.23 -27.99 3.02
C LEU A 66 8.24 -27.90 4.17
N PRO A 67 6.99 -27.48 3.91
CA PRO A 67 5.90 -27.62 4.89
C PRO A 67 5.72 -29.10 5.29
N SER A 68 5.22 -29.33 6.50
CA SER A 68 5.06 -30.68 7.05
C SER A 68 4.13 -31.60 6.23
N ASN A 69 3.26 -31.03 5.41
CA ASN A 69 2.32 -31.75 4.55
C ASN A 69 2.83 -31.95 3.11
N VAL A 70 4.05 -31.51 2.81
CA VAL A 70 4.65 -31.64 1.45
C VAL A 70 5.86 -32.57 1.55
N VAL A 71 5.84 -33.61 0.75
CA VAL A 71 6.95 -34.56 0.65
C VAL A 71 7.99 -34.06 -0.36
N MET A 72 9.27 -34.29 -0.03
CA MET A 72 10.36 -33.96 -0.97
C MET A 72 10.16 -34.71 -2.28
N PRO A 73 10.22 -34.02 -3.44
CA PRO A 73 10.12 -34.66 -4.73
C PRO A 73 11.22 -35.72 -4.93
N GLU A 74 10.87 -36.89 -5.49
CA GLU A 74 11.83 -37.97 -5.77
C GLU A 74 13.01 -37.52 -6.66
N GLY A 75 12.79 -36.52 -7.52
CA GLY A 75 13.79 -35.99 -8.46
C GLY A 75 14.83 -35.09 -7.84
N LYS A 76 14.82 -34.82 -6.52
CA LYS A 76 15.66 -33.83 -5.85
C LYS A 76 15.46 -32.42 -6.41
N LEU A 77 15.62 -31.41 -5.60
CA LEU A 77 15.42 -30.00 -6.00
C LEU A 77 16.73 -29.40 -6.52
N ASP A 78 16.64 -28.66 -7.62
CA ASP A 78 17.76 -27.82 -8.09
C ASP A 78 17.84 -26.57 -7.24
N VAL A 79 18.99 -26.34 -6.60
CA VAL A 79 19.28 -25.13 -5.83
C VAL A 79 20.31 -24.31 -6.60
N VAL A 80 20.03 -23.05 -6.84
CA VAL A 80 20.85 -22.12 -7.61
C VAL A 80 21.39 -21.03 -6.71
N LEU A 81 22.69 -20.75 -6.79
CA LEU A 81 23.32 -19.61 -6.15
C LEU A 81 23.41 -18.46 -7.17
N LEU A 82 22.79 -17.34 -6.85
CA LEU A 82 22.85 -16.10 -7.62
C LEU A 82 23.82 -15.13 -6.96
N LYS A 83 24.56 -14.39 -7.78
CA LYS A 83 25.42 -13.29 -7.34
C LYS A 83 24.87 -11.97 -7.85
N PHE A 84 24.90 -10.97 -7.00
CA PHE A 84 24.51 -9.60 -7.30
C PHE A 84 25.70 -8.67 -7.06
N VAL A 85 25.96 -7.80 -7.99
CA VAL A 85 27.02 -6.79 -7.86
C VAL A 85 26.36 -5.43 -7.77
N LEU A 86 26.85 -4.61 -6.83
CA LEU A 86 26.43 -3.22 -6.72
C LEU A 86 27.20 -2.43 -7.78
N SER A 87 26.51 -1.79 -8.73
CA SER A 87 27.13 -0.89 -9.70
C SER A 87 27.65 0.37 -9.00
N SER A 88 28.52 1.11 -9.67
CA SER A 88 29.01 2.43 -9.19
C SER A 88 27.86 3.45 -8.96
N GLU A 89 26.72 3.21 -9.58
CA GLU A 89 25.51 4.03 -9.46
C GLU A 89 24.53 3.54 -8.38
N GLY A 90 24.94 2.55 -7.57
CA GLY A 90 24.12 1.99 -6.48
C GLY A 90 23.03 1.00 -6.94
N GLN A 91 23.00 0.65 -8.23
CA GLN A 91 22.05 -0.34 -8.73
C GLN A 91 22.53 -1.77 -8.44
N VAL A 92 21.62 -2.61 -7.96
CA VAL A 92 21.88 -4.04 -7.72
C VAL A 92 21.59 -4.80 -9.01
N THR A 93 22.65 -5.30 -9.66
CA THR A 93 22.53 -6.03 -10.92
C THR A 93 22.85 -7.52 -10.71
N PRO A 94 21.95 -8.44 -11.09
CA PRO A 94 22.25 -9.86 -11.05
C PRO A 94 23.30 -10.20 -12.13
N THR A 95 24.38 -10.87 -11.73
CA THR A 95 25.42 -11.34 -12.67
C THR A 95 25.12 -12.73 -13.23
N GLY A 96 23.98 -13.31 -12.86
CA GLY A 96 23.57 -14.65 -13.26
C GLY A 96 23.89 -15.74 -12.24
N PRO A 97 23.55 -17.00 -12.55
CA PRO A 97 23.80 -18.12 -11.67
C PRO A 97 25.30 -18.39 -11.56
N GLN A 98 25.80 -18.45 -10.34
CA GLN A 98 27.20 -18.73 -10.02
C GLN A 98 27.48 -20.21 -9.86
N ALA A 99 26.52 -20.93 -9.30
CA ALA A 99 26.58 -22.38 -9.09
C ALA A 99 25.18 -22.97 -9.03
N ARG A 100 25.08 -24.26 -9.33
CA ARG A 100 23.87 -25.07 -9.20
C ARG A 100 24.22 -26.42 -8.57
N VAL A 101 23.40 -26.85 -7.63
CA VAL A 101 23.51 -28.16 -6.97
C VAL A 101 22.13 -28.77 -6.81
N LYS A 102 22.08 -30.08 -6.60
CA LYS A 102 20.83 -30.77 -6.23
C LYS A 102 20.81 -31.06 -4.73
N THR A 103 19.62 -31.06 -4.15
CA THR A 103 19.42 -31.49 -2.76
C THR A 103 19.64 -33.00 -2.62
N ASP A 104 19.87 -33.47 -1.41
CA ASP A 104 19.65 -34.86 -1.03
C ASP A 104 18.16 -35.15 -0.77
N ALA A 105 17.85 -36.35 -0.28
CA ALA A 105 16.49 -36.78 0.03
C ALA A 105 15.86 -35.98 1.21
N GLU A 106 16.69 -35.48 2.10
CA GLU A 106 16.31 -34.68 3.27
C GLU A 106 16.26 -33.18 2.95
N GLY A 107 16.53 -32.79 1.69
CA GLY A 107 16.54 -31.39 1.23
C GLY A 107 17.83 -30.64 1.51
N ASN A 108 18.89 -31.29 2.02
CA ASN A 108 20.18 -30.62 2.24
C ASN A 108 20.89 -30.38 0.93
N PHE A 109 21.61 -29.28 0.86
CA PHE A 109 22.46 -28.91 -0.27
C PHE A 109 23.78 -28.32 0.19
N GLU A 110 24.79 -28.42 -0.68
CA GLU A 110 26.11 -27.87 -0.42
C GLU A 110 26.77 -27.35 -1.69
N PHE A 111 27.17 -26.10 -1.66
CA PHE A 111 28.03 -25.50 -2.67
C PHE A 111 29.47 -25.49 -2.18
N LEU A 112 30.38 -26.07 -2.94
CA LEU A 112 31.79 -26.14 -2.65
C LEU A 112 32.58 -25.13 -3.49
N ASN A 113 33.67 -24.63 -2.92
CA ASN A 113 34.63 -23.79 -3.66
C ASN A 113 34.06 -22.52 -4.29
N ILE A 114 33.07 -21.90 -3.63
CA ILE A 114 32.56 -20.61 -4.10
C ILE A 114 33.64 -19.56 -3.89
N ILE A 115 33.94 -18.81 -4.95
CA ILE A 115 34.89 -17.71 -4.90
C ILE A 115 34.16 -16.54 -4.22
N SER A 116 34.65 -16.13 -3.03
CA SER A 116 34.05 -15.02 -2.29
C SER A 116 34.38 -13.67 -2.96
N ASP A 117 33.37 -12.83 -3.05
CA ASP A 117 33.50 -11.41 -3.40
C ASP A 117 32.84 -10.60 -2.30
N LEU A 118 33.64 -9.90 -1.51
CA LEU A 118 33.17 -9.13 -0.35
C LEU A 118 32.24 -7.95 -0.72
N ARG A 119 32.24 -7.55 -2.00
CA ARG A 119 31.39 -6.46 -2.52
C ARG A 119 30.11 -6.97 -3.18
N ALA A 120 29.93 -8.29 -3.22
CA ALA A 120 28.76 -8.89 -3.85
C ALA A 120 27.75 -9.38 -2.81
N GLY A 121 26.47 -9.23 -3.12
CA GLY A 121 25.38 -9.92 -2.45
C GLY A 121 25.15 -11.29 -3.09
N TYR A 122 24.69 -12.23 -2.29
CA TYR A 122 24.36 -13.58 -2.73
C TYR A 122 22.94 -13.95 -2.34
N GLN A 123 22.30 -14.77 -3.15
CA GLN A 123 20.97 -15.31 -2.87
C GLN A 123 20.91 -16.75 -3.37
N ILE A 124 20.33 -17.63 -2.57
CA ILE A 124 20.03 -19.00 -3.01
C ILE A 124 18.55 -19.11 -3.35
N GLY A 125 18.23 -19.85 -4.39
CA GLY A 125 16.87 -20.07 -4.84
C GLY A 125 16.64 -21.49 -5.35
N THR A 126 15.40 -21.94 -5.25
CA THR A 126 14.93 -23.22 -5.80
C THR A 126 13.50 -23.06 -6.37
N ARG A 127 13.11 -23.98 -7.23
CA ARG A 127 11.73 -24.07 -7.71
C ARG A 127 11.04 -25.30 -7.17
N VAL A 128 9.84 -25.09 -6.60
CA VAL A 128 8.97 -26.17 -6.15
C VAL A 128 7.61 -25.94 -6.81
N GLU A 129 7.09 -26.95 -7.47
CA GLU A 129 5.81 -26.86 -8.21
C GLU A 129 5.72 -25.66 -9.16
N GLY A 130 6.82 -25.34 -9.84
CA GLY A 130 6.92 -24.21 -10.77
C GLY A 130 7.10 -22.83 -10.12
N LYS A 131 6.93 -22.68 -8.80
CA LYS A 131 7.11 -21.44 -8.07
C LYS A 131 8.55 -21.29 -7.61
N LEU A 132 9.08 -20.05 -7.69
CA LEU A 132 10.43 -19.72 -7.22
C LEU A 132 10.40 -19.33 -5.74
N TYR A 133 11.25 -19.97 -4.96
CA TYR A 133 11.51 -19.64 -3.56
C TYR A 133 12.97 -19.28 -3.38
N SER A 134 13.26 -18.28 -2.57
CA SER A 134 14.64 -17.82 -2.37
C SER A 134 14.89 -17.35 -0.94
N SER A 135 16.17 -17.41 -0.54
CA SER A 135 16.61 -16.77 0.71
C SER A 135 16.56 -15.26 0.60
N LYS A 136 16.70 -14.56 1.72
CA LYS A 136 17.10 -13.15 1.69
C LYS A 136 18.50 -13.04 1.11
N VAL A 137 18.80 -11.87 0.49
CA VAL A 137 20.17 -11.56 0.05
C VAL A 137 21.08 -11.52 1.26
N PHE A 138 22.26 -12.14 1.17
CA PHE A 138 23.27 -12.15 2.22
C PHE A 138 24.64 -11.76 1.64
N PHE A 139 25.51 -11.28 2.51
CA PHE A 139 26.87 -10.87 2.19
C PHE A 139 27.85 -11.79 2.89
N ILE A 140 28.97 -12.06 2.23
CA ILE A 140 30.07 -12.87 2.78
C ILE A 140 31.00 -11.95 3.54
N LYS A 141 31.34 -12.31 4.77
CA LYS A 141 32.29 -11.55 5.58
C LYS A 141 33.73 -12.02 5.32
N ALA A 142 34.69 -11.10 5.49
CA ALA A 142 36.09 -11.44 5.39
C ALA A 142 36.47 -12.54 6.43
N GLY A 143 37.18 -13.59 5.97
CA GLY A 143 37.58 -14.71 6.83
C GLY A 143 36.51 -15.80 7.04
N GLU A 144 35.30 -15.60 6.54
CA GLU A 144 34.24 -16.59 6.61
C GLU A 144 34.50 -17.72 5.60
N THR A 145 34.58 -18.95 6.08
CA THR A 145 34.86 -20.14 5.25
C THR A 145 33.66 -21.06 5.11
N LEU A 146 32.70 -20.97 6.04
CA LEU A 146 31.48 -21.75 6.06
C LEU A 146 30.29 -20.84 6.29
N ILE A 147 29.31 -20.90 5.40
CA ILE A 147 28.05 -20.15 5.49
C ILE A 147 26.90 -21.16 5.55
N GLN A 148 25.95 -20.91 6.44
CA GLN A 148 24.73 -21.71 6.54
C GLN A 148 23.52 -20.85 6.18
N LYS A 149 22.73 -21.27 5.19
CA LYS A 149 21.52 -20.59 4.72
C LYS A 149 20.48 -21.60 4.27
N ASN A 150 19.28 -21.49 4.82
CA ASN A 150 18.15 -22.33 4.45
C ASN A 150 17.23 -21.61 3.48
N ILE A 151 16.49 -22.36 2.68
CA ILE A 151 15.35 -21.91 1.90
C ILE A 151 14.10 -22.47 2.58
N ILE A 152 13.27 -21.60 3.13
CA ILE A 152 12.02 -22.00 3.77
C ILE A 152 10.91 -21.86 2.73
N ILE A 153 10.19 -22.94 2.47
CA ILE A 153 9.01 -22.96 1.63
C ILE A 153 7.79 -22.89 2.55
N PRO A 154 7.12 -21.75 2.59
CA PRO A 154 5.99 -21.60 3.50
C PRO A 154 4.83 -22.50 3.11
N GLY A 155 4.20 -23.13 4.06
CA GLY A 155 2.95 -23.84 3.93
C GLY A 155 1.77 -22.90 3.69
N ILE A 156 0.56 -23.44 3.78
CA ILE A 156 -0.69 -22.70 3.79
C ILE A 156 -1.37 -22.96 5.12
N SER A 157 -1.70 -21.90 5.83
CA SER A 157 -2.42 -21.89 7.10
C SER A 157 -3.74 -21.15 6.94
N THR A 158 -4.75 -21.52 7.69
CA THR A 158 -6.03 -20.80 7.80
C THR A 158 -6.11 -19.94 9.07
N ALA A 159 -5.00 -19.76 9.78
CA ALA A 159 -4.90 -18.98 11.02
C ALA A 159 -4.94 -17.46 10.72
N VAL A 160 -6.11 -16.94 10.40
CA VAL A 160 -6.32 -15.50 10.05
C VAL A 160 -6.00 -14.57 11.22
N ASP A 161 -6.04 -15.03 12.45
CA ASP A 161 -5.61 -14.30 13.65
C ASP A 161 -4.12 -13.89 13.64
N LYS A 162 -3.31 -14.50 12.78
CA LYS A 162 -1.91 -14.13 12.55
C LYS A 162 -1.71 -13.06 11.46
N LEU A 163 -2.79 -12.70 10.78
CA LEU A 163 -2.79 -11.63 9.78
C LEU A 163 -3.30 -10.34 10.43
N GLU A 164 -2.40 -9.41 10.68
CA GLU A 164 -2.71 -8.15 11.34
C GLU A 164 -2.62 -6.98 10.36
N THR A 165 -3.62 -6.10 10.37
CA THR A 165 -3.51 -4.79 9.74
C THR A 165 -2.74 -3.86 10.67
N TYR A 166 -1.54 -3.47 10.32
CA TYR A 166 -0.69 -2.64 11.19
C TYR A 166 -0.71 -1.14 10.83
N ARG A 167 -1.23 -0.78 9.66
CA ARG A 167 -1.40 0.60 9.22
C ARG A 167 -2.44 0.72 8.12
N VAL A 168 -3.19 1.83 8.14
CA VAL A 168 -4.08 2.22 7.04
C VAL A 168 -3.72 3.63 6.59
N SER A 169 -3.69 3.86 5.29
CA SER A 169 -3.54 5.20 4.71
C SER A 169 -4.74 5.50 3.82
N LEU A 170 -5.42 6.62 4.09
CA LEU A 170 -6.53 7.14 3.30
C LEU A 170 -5.99 8.27 2.43
N VAL A 171 -5.99 8.10 1.12
CA VAL A 171 -5.66 9.18 0.17
C VAL A 171 -6.95 9.69 -0.42
N ILE A 172 -7.23 10.98 -0.22
CA ILE A 172 -8.48 11.62 -0.59
C ILE A 172 -8.20 12.66 -1.65
N GLU A 173 -8.76 12.46 -2.82
CA GLU A 173 -8.59 13.32 -3.98
C GLU A 173 -9.92 13.96 -4.38
N SER A 174 -9.84 15.20 -4.87
CA SER A 174 -11.00 15.97 -5.29
C SER A 174 -11.54 15.49 -6.63
N GLY A 175 -12.86 15.27 -6.70
CA GLY A 175 -13.61 15.03 -7.93
C GLY A 175 -14.81 15.98 -8.04
N LEU A 176 -15.50 15.96 -9.18
CA LEU A 176 -16.70 16.78 -9.38
C LEU A 176 -17.91 16.15 -8.68
N GLY A 177 -18.38 16.76 -7.61
CA GLY A 177 -19.52 16.28 -6.81
C GLY A 177 -19.20 15.12 -5.88
N ALA A 178 -17.96 14.66 -5.83
CA ALA A 178 -17.53 13.54 -5.00
C ALA A 178 -16.06 13.68 -4.64
N VAL A 179 -15.58 12.91 -3.71
CA VAL A 179 -14.16 12.66 -3.50
C VAL A 179 -13.84 11.21 -3.87
N THR A 180 -12.65 11.02 -4.42
CA THR A 180 -12.07 9.70 -4.60
C THR A 180 -11.26 9.35 -3.36
N VAL A 181 -11.59 8.23 -2.74
CA VAL A 181 -10.85 7.71 -1.59
C VAL A 181 -10.10 6.47 -2.01
N THR A 182 -8.78 6.50 -1.88
CA THR A 182 -7.92 5.33 -2.04
C THR A 182 -7.45 4.88 -0.67
N GLU A 183 -7.81 3.67 -0.28
CA GLU A 183 -7.34 3.06 0.96
C GLU A 183 -6.20 2.09 0.69
N VAL A 184 -5.13 2.22 1.47
CA VAL A 184 -3.99 1.31 1.47
C VAL A 184 -3.94 0.64 2.83
N LEU A 185 -4.27 -0.66 2.87
CA LEU A 185 -4.14 -1.49 4.05
C LEU A 185 -2.78 -2.16 4.03
N ALA A 186 -1.94 -1.84 5.01
CA ALA A 186 -0.67 -2.51 5.23
C ALA A 186 -0.88 -3.67 6.23
N LEU A 187 -0.64 -4.88 5.75
CA LEU A 187 -0.87 -6.12 6.47
C LEU A 187 0.46 -6.78 6.84
N SER A 188 0.51 -7.42 7.97
CA SER A 188 1.63 -8.23 8.41
C SER A 188 1.16 -9.65 8.74
N ASN A 189 1.73 -10.62 8.05
CA ASN A 189 1.59 -12.03 8.38
C ASN A 189 2.79 -12.44 9.25
N SER A 190 2.58 -12.58 10.54
CA SER A 190 3.62 -12.95 11.52
C SER A 190 3.90 -14.46 11.57
N SER A 191 3.12 -15.28 10.84
CA SER A 191 3.33 -16.73 10.80
C SER A 191 4.49 -17.12 9.87
N ALA A 192 4.98 -18.34 10.03
CA ALA A 192 5.94 -18.94 9.09
C ALA A 192 5.28 -19.37 7.76
N ASP A 193 3.94 -19.52 7.74
CA ASP A 193 3.16 -19.99 6.62
C ASP A 193 2.40 -18.86 5.94
N ARG A 194 2.02 -19.07 4.67
CA ARG A 194 1.07 -18.21 3.96
C ARG A 194 -0.31 -18.38 4.59
N ILE A 195 -1.08 -17.32 4.71
CA ILE A 195 -2.44 -17.36 5.27
C ILE A 195 -3.46 -17.32 4.13
N ASP A 196 -4.27 -18.37 4.05
CA ASP A 196 -5.42 -18.44 3.15
C ASP A 196 -6.67 -17.97 3.90
N THR A 197 -7.25 -16.88 3.44
CA THR A 197 -8.46 -16.30 4.03
C THR A 197 -9.77 -16.81 3.40
N GLY A 198 -9.72 -17.79 2.48
CA GLY A 198 -10.90 -18.30 1.81
C GLY A 198 -12.01 -18.83 2.73
N ASN A 199 -11.64 -19.41 3.89
CA ASN A 199 -12.61 -19.91 4.87
C ASN A 199 -12.98 -18.90 5.97
N GLN A 200 -12.12 -17.91 6.20
CA GLN A 200 -12.29 -16.84 7.20
C GLN A 200 -11.89 -15.52 6.56
N SER A 201 -12.74 -15.01 5.70
CA SER A 201 -12.47 -13.83 4.89
C SER A 201 -12.06 -12.62 5.73
N LEU A 202 -11.10 -11.86 5.24
CA LEU A 202 -10.77 -10.56 5.81
C LEU A 202 -11.91 -9.59 5.50
N LYS A 203 -12.54 -9.03 6.54
CA LYS A 203 -13.68 -8.12 6.42
C LYS A 203 -13.28 -6.70 6.76
N GLN A 204 -13.72 -5.75 5.93
CA GLN A 204 -13.53 -4.31 6.14
C GLN A 204 -14.87 -3.59 5.97
N LYS A 205 -15.35 -2.88 7.00
CA LYS A 205 -16.59 -2.11 6.93
C LYS A 205 -16.28 -0.77 6.27
N LEU A 206 -16.78 -0.54 5.07
CA LEU A 206 -16.60 0.71 4.32
C LEU A 206 -17.63 1.78 4.75
N PRO A 207 -17.40 3.06 4.44
CA PRO A 207 -18.38 4.11 4.64
C PRO A 207 -19.69 3.83 3.90
N GLU A 208 -20.79 4.39 4.40
CA GLU A 208 -22.08 4.31 3.71
C GLU A 208 -22.07 5.20 2.44
N GLY A 209 -22.87 4.79 1.45
CA GLY A 209 -23.04 5.58 0.22
C GLY A 209 -21.83 5.60 -0.71
N ILE A 210 -20.90 4.66 -0.59
CA ILE A 210 -19.81 4.54 -1.54
C ILE A 210 -20.32 4.15 -2.92
N GLU A 211 -19.67 4.70 -3.95
CA GLU A 211 -19.94 4.41 -5.36
C GLU A 211 -18.63 3.97 -6.06
N ASN A 212 -18.78 3.30 -7.19
CA ASN A 212 -17.66 2.94 -8.09
C ASN A 212 -16.48 2.27 -7.36
N PHE A 213 -16.79 1.33 -6.46
CA PHE A 213 -15.76 0.55 -5.79
C PHE A 213 -14.92 -0.24 -6.80
N ARG A 214 -13.61 -0.24 -6.60
CA ARG A 214 -12.67 -1.06 -7.36
C ARG A 214 -11.49 -1.51 -6.51
N MET A 215 -11.09 -2.75 -6.65
CA MET A 215 -9.83 -3.25 -6.14
C MET A 215 -8.72 -2.83 -7.10
N MET A 216 -7.62 -2.31 -6.57
CA MET A 216 -6.43 -1.99 -7.35
C MET A 216 -5.54 -3.21 -7.46
N GLU A 217 -4.92 -3.42 -8.62
CA GLU A 217 -3.94 -4.48 -8.77
C GLU A 217 -2.71 -4.19 -7.91
N THR A 218 -2.28 -5.20 -7.13
CA THR A 218 -1.02 -5.12 -6.41
C THR A 218 0.15 -5.51 -7.31
N ASN A 219 1.34 -5.03 -7.03
CA ASN A 219 2.55 -5.35 -7.81
C ASN A 219 2.90 -6.85 -7.86
N SER A 220 2.25 -7.67 -7.06
CA SER A 220 2.42 -9.12 -7.08
C SER A 220 1.77 -9.80 -8.29
N GLY A 221 0.97 -9.08 -9.08
CA GLY A 221 0.18 -9.64 -10.19
C GLY A 221 -0.87 -10.66 -9.75
N ALA A 222 -1.04 -10.86 -8.45
CA ALA A 222 -2.03 -11.78 -7.91
C ALA A 222 -3.41 -11.12 -7.88
N VAL A 223 -4.38 -11.77 -8.50
CA VAL A 223 -5.78 -11.33 -8.44
C VAL A 223 -6.30 -11.57 -7.02
N ILE A 224 -6.79 -10.50 -6.38
CA ILE A 224 -7.43 -10.55 -5.07
C ILE A 224 -8.92 -10.81 -5.31
N GLN A 225 -9.42 -11.96 -4.86
CA GLN A 225 -10.85 -12.23 -4.89
C GLN A 225 -11.54 -11.39 -3.81
N HIS A 226 -12.57 -10.68 -4.20
CA HIS A 226 -13.29 -9.77 -3.30
C HIS A 226 -14.74 -9.62 -3.74
N TYR A 227 -15.60 -9.30 -2.80
CA TYR A 227 -16.98 -8.90 -3.04
C TYR A 227 -17.43 -7.92 -1.95
N LEU A 228 -18.44 -7.12 -2.28
CA LEU A 228 -18.99 -6.11 -1.39
C LEU A 228 -20.42 -6.51 -1.03
N GLU A 229 -20.71 -6.64 0.27
CA GLU A 229 -22.02 -6.98 0.82
C GLU A 229 -22.33 -6.01 1.95
N ASP A 230 -23.44 -5.27 1.86
CA ASP A 230 -23.89 -4.31 2.89
C ASP A 230 -22.76 -3.37 3.39
N ASN A 231 -21.99 -2.79 2.48
CA ASN A 231 -20.81 -1.96 2.77
C ASN A 231 -19.66 -2.71 3.50
N ILE A 232 -19.72 -4.02 3.57
CA ILE A 232 -18.63 -4.84 4.07
C ILE A 232 -17.85 -5.37 2.88
N LEU A 233 -16.61 -4.93 2.74
CA LEU A 233 -15.66 -5.50 1.80
C LEU A 233 -15.14 -6.82 2.35
N ILE A 234 -15.36 -7.89 1.61
CA ILE A 234 -14.93 -9.24 1.94
C ILE A 234 -13.81 -9.61 0.99
N ILE A 235 -12.65 -10.02 1.53
CA ILE A 235 -11.43 -10.31 0.79
C ILE A 235 -11.01 -11.75 1.04
N GLU A 236 -10.87 -12.50 -0.04
CA GLU A 236 -10.39 -13.88 -0.05
C GLU A 236 -9.09 -13.94 -0.83
N HIS A 237 -8.00 -14.21 -0.14
CA HIS A 237 -6.68 -14.19 -0.73
C HIS A 237 -5.68 -15.03 0.07
N VAL A 238 -4.62 -15.50 -0.60
CA VAL A 238 -3.49 -16.18 0.05
C VAL A 238 -2.39 -15.16 0.31
N PHE A 239 -2.31 -14.68 1.55
CA PHE A 239 -1.32 -13.70 1.96
C PHE A 239 0.05 -14.35 2.19
N PRO A 240 1.13 -13.81 1.59
CA PRO A 240 2.48 -14.29 1.83
C PRO A 240 2.92 -14.05 3.28
N THR A 241 4.00 -14.67 3.70
CA THR A 241 4.68 -14.37 4.97
C THR A 241 5.28 -12.97 4.95
N GLY A 242 5.26 -12.27 6.07
CA GLY A 242 5.76 -10.90 6.20
C GLY A 242 4.72 -9.86 5.75
N ASN A 243 5.20 -8.75 5.19
CA ASN A 243 4.36 -7.60 4.88
C ASN A 243 3.74 -7.69 3.49
N SER A 244 2.48 -7.35 3.39
CA SER A 244 1.71 -7.22 2.16
C SER A 244 0.83 -5.97 2.20
N GLN A 245 0.24 -5.61 1.06
CA GLN A 245 -0.65 -4.47 0.96
C GLN A 245 -1.87 -4.83 0.12
N ILE A 246 -3.02 -4.29 0.53
CA ILE A 246 -4.25 -4.27 -0.24
C ILE A 246 -4.57 -2.82 -0.53
N ILE A 247 -4.88 -2.53 -1.78
CA ILE A 247 -5.23 -1.19 -2.23
C ILE A 247 -6.58 -1.26 -2.93
N TYR A 248 -7.51 -0.45 -2.50
CA TYR A 248 -8.80 -0.29 -3.15
C TYR A 248 -9.24 1.16 -3.17
N GLN A 249 -10.16 1.47 -4.06
CA GLN A 249 -10.63 2.82 -4.30
C GLN A 249 -12.15 2.85 -4.43
N TYR A 250 -12.76 3.93 -3.97
CA TYR A 250 -14.18 4.20 -4.12
C TYR A 250 -14.45 5.70 -4.19
N LEU A 251 -15.64 6.07 -4.67
CA LEU A 251 -16.13 7.44 -4.62
C LEU A 251 -17.05 7.63 -3.42
N LEU A 252 -16.94 8.80 -2.79
CA LEU A 252 -17.90 9.29 -1.80
C LEU A 252 -18.56 10.56 -2.34
N PRO A 253 -19.88 10.51 -2.64
CA PRO A 253 -20.61 11.66 -3.11
C PRO A 253 -20.66 12.77 -2.05
N GLY A 254 -20.46 14.01 -2.48
CA GLY A 254 -20.61 15.20 -1.65
C GLY A 254 -21.91 15.95 -1.94
N TRP A 255 -22.44 16.63 -0.94
CA TRP A 255 -23.60 17.47 -1.07
C TRP A 255 -23.22 18.94 -0.84
N PHE A 256 -23.45 19.81 -1.84
CA PHE A 256 -23.07 21.23 -1.81
C PHE A 256 -21.62 21.51 -1.40
N GLY A 257 -20.70 20.70 -1.90
CA GLY A 257 -19.27 20.90 -1.67
C GLY A 257 -18.77 20.43 -0.32
N SER A 258 -19.56 19.64 0.40
CA SER A 258 -19.16 19.05 1.68
C SER A 258 -19.64 17.61 1.79
N LEU A 259 -18.91 16.81 2.54
CA LEU A 259 -19.31 15.48 2.94
C LEU A 259 -18.72 15.12 4.31
N GLU A 260 -19.41 14.26 5.03
CA GLU A 260 -18.92 13.66 6.27
C GLU A 260 -18.45 12.24 5.99
N MET A 261 -17.25 11.92 6.41
CA MET A 261 -16.69 10.58 6.31
C MET A 261 -16.69 9.92 7.68
N ASN A 262 -17.39 8.79 7.77
CA ASN A 262 -17.45 7.93 8.93
C ASN A 262 -16.84 6.57 8.55
N ARG A 263 -15.66 6.27 9.09
CA ARG A 263 -14.92 5.06 8.76
C ARG A 263 -14.54 4.30 10.02
N GLU A 264 -15.08 3.11 10.16
CA GLU A 264 -14.75 2.20 11.26
C GLU A 264 -13.61 1.25 10.83
N PHE A 265 -12.60 1.11 11.68
CA PHE A 265 -11.42 0.26 11.42
C PHE A 265 -11.35 -0.89 12.42
N ASN A 266 -10.74 -2.00 11.99
CA ASN A 266 -10.42 -3.14 12.86
C ASN A 266 -9.06 -2.99 13.56
N LEU A 267 -8.58 -1.76 13.72
CA LEU A 267 -7.30 -1.41 14.36
C LEU A 267 -7.44 -0.08 15.09
N SER A 268 -6.49 0.19 15.98
CA SER A 268 -6.42 1.47 16.70
C SER A 268 -6.18 2.64 15.73
N LEU A 269 -6.85 3.76 15.97
CA LEU A 269 -6.80 4.93 15.08
C LEU A 269 -5.41 5.56 14.97
N ASP A 270 -4.52 5.41 15.96
CA ASP A 270 -3.14 5.90 15.91
C ASP A 270 -2.31 5.33 14.75
N LYS A 271 -2.81 4.26 14.12
CA LYS A 271 -2.23 3.60 12.95
C LYS A 271 -2.87 4.05 11.63
N VAL A 272 -3.73 5.07 11.65
CA VAL A 272 -4.42 5.60 10.47
C VAL A 272 -3.85 6.96 10.09
N ASP A 273 -3.45 7.11 8.83
CA ASP A 273 -3.03 8.39 8.24
C ASP A 273 -4.04 8.83 7.18
N VAL A 274 -4.31 10.13 7.11
CA VAL A 274 -5.12 10.74 6.06
C VAL A 274 -4.24 11.66 5.22
N LEU A 275 -4.30 11.53 3.91
CA LEU A 275 -3.51 12.32 2.96
C LEU A 275 -4.45 12.99 1.95
N THR A 276 -4.21 14.26 1.66
CA THR A 276 -4.89 14.96 0.55
C THR A 276 -3.87 15.76 -0.25
N PRO A 277 -4.01 15.89 -1.56
CA PRO A 277 -3.22 16.83 -2.33
C PRO A 277 -3.36 18.25 -1.76
N GLU A 278 -2.27 18.99 -1.70
CA GLU A 278 -2.31 20.42 -1.33
C GLU A 278 -3.16 21.18 -2.34
N GLY A 279 -4.16 21.94 -1.88
CA GLY A 279 -5.02 22.70 -2.76
C GLY A 279 -6.40 22.98 -2.17
N TYR A 280 -7.45 22.49 -2.82
CA TYR A 280 -8.82 22.94 -2.57
C TYR A 280 -9.50 22.27 -1.38
N LEU A 281 -9.26 20.97 -1.15
CA LEU A 281 -9.94 20.23 -0.10
C LEU A 281 -9.50 20.71 1.30
N GLN A 282 -10.48 20.87 2.17
CA GLN A 282 -10.25 21.16 3.60
C GLN A 282 -10.77 20.03 4.45
N ILE A 283 -9.94 19.52 5.35
CA ILE A 283 -10.31 18.50 6.33
C ILE A 283 -10.52 19.16 7.69
N LYS A 284 -11.66 18.88 8.31
CA LYS A 284 -12.00 19.30 9.68
C LYS A 284 -12.33 18.09 10.53
N SER A 285 -11.62 17.93 11.64
CA SER A 285 -11.87 16.85 12.60
C SER A 285 -11.24 17.20 13.95
N GLU A 286 -11.87 16.76 15.03
CA GLU A 286 -11.27 16.77 16.36
C GLU A 286 -10.28 15.62 16.57
N GLN A 287 -10.42 14.55 15.78
CA GLN A 287 -9.60 13.35 15.84
C GLN A 287 -8.33 13.43 15.01
N LEU A 288 -8.24 14.38 14.07
CA LEU A 288 -7.10 14.52 13.17
C LEU A 288 -6.23 15.73 13.56
N THR A 289 -4.93 15.56 13.45
CA THR A 289 -3.93 16.64 13.63
C THR A 289 -3.05 16.68 12.39
N PHE A 290 -2.88 17.87 11.83
CA PHE A 290 -1.92 18.08 10.75
C PHE A 290 -0.51 17.68 11.21
N SER A 291 0.17 16.87 10.43
CA SER A 291 1.50 16.33 10.75
C SER A 291 2.59 16.98 9.92
N ASP A 292 2.52 16.83 8.59
CA ASP A 292 3.56 17.27 7.68
C ASP A 292 3.05 17.42 6.24
N LYS A 293 3.94 17.90 5.36
CA LYS A 293 3.76 17.90 3.91
C LYS A 293 4.76 16.93 3.29
N GLN A 294 4.28 16.10 2.38
CA GLN A 294 5.10 15.13 1.66
C GLN A 294 4.93 15.35 0.17
N SER A 295 6.03 15.49 -0.56
CA SER A 295 5.96 15.65 -2.02
C SER A 295 6.30 14.34 -2.71
N PHE A 296 5.43 13.94 -3.65
CA PHE A 296 5.60 12.75 -4.47
C PHE A 296 5.31 13.14 -5.93
N HIS A 297 6.28 12.95 -6.82
CA HIS A 297 6.12 13.24 -8.26
C HIS A 297 5.41 14.58 -8.55
N ASP A 298 5.95 15.69 -8.12
CA ASP A 298 5.41 17.04 -8.32
C ASP A 298 4.06 17.33 -7.63
N ILE A 299 3.48 16.38 -6.89
CA ILE A 299 2.28 16.61 -6.08
C ILE A 299 2.67 16.65 -4.61
N THR A 300 2.29 17.74 -3.95
CA THR A 300 2.46 17.87 -2.49
C THR A 300 1.20 17.38 -1.80
N TYR A 301 1.35 16.43 -0.88
CA TYR A 301 0.28 15.93 -0.04
C TYR A 301 0.38 16.51 1.37
N LEU A 302 -0.75 16.94 1.88
CA LEU A 302 -0.93 17.27 3.29
C LEU A 302 -1.25 15.98 4.04
N THR A 303 -0.54 15.72 5.14
CA THR A 303 -0.72 14.51 5.94
C THR A 303 -1.29 14.86 7.30
N TRP A 304 -2.38 14.22 7.67
CA TRP A 304 -2.96 14.25 9.01
C TRP A 304 -2.78 12.90 9.67
N LYS A 305 -2.47 12.94 10.96
CA LYS A 305 -2.42 11.77 11.83
C LYS A 305 -3.59 11.81 12.78
N THR A 306 -4.13 10.65 13.06
CA THR A 306 -5.14 10.51 14.08
C THR A 306 -4.53 10.68 15.47
N LYS A 307 -5.29 11.33 16.36
CA LYS A 307 -4.95 11.36 17.78
C LYS A 307 -5.22 9.98 18.37
N ALA A 308 -4.42 9.60 19.36
CA ALA A 308 -4.68 8.37 20.11
C ALA A 308 -6.08 8.44 20.73
N SER A 309 -6.89 7.43 20.48
CA SER A 309 -8.27 7.31 20.96
C SER A 309 -8.60 5.83 21.14
N ASP A 310 -9.43 5.54 22.12
CA ASP A 310 -10.00 4.20 22.32
C ASP A 310 -11.08 3.86 21.28
N SER A 311 -11.51 4.86 20.48
CA SER A 311 -12.45 4.66 19.37
C SER A 311 -11.76 4.03 18.18
N ASN A 312 -12.43 3.15 17.48
CA ASN A 312 -12.06 2.61 16.18
C ASN A 312 -12.81 3.29 15.02
N LEU A 313 -13.67 4.28 15.34
CA LEU A 313 -14.42 5.08 14.37
C LEU A 313 -13.73 6.42 14.14
N LEU A 314 -13.29 6.65 12.91
CA LEU A 314 -12.74 7.92 12.45
C LEU A 314 -13.84 8.73 11.76
N THR A 315 -14.10 9.94 12.30
CA THR A 315 -15.08 10.88 11.74
C THR A 315 -14.41 12.20 11.40
N PHE A 316 -14.63 12.68 10.17
CA PHE A 316 -14.17 13.98 9.73
C PHE A 316 -15.01 14.53 8.58
N THR A 317 -15.02 15.85 8.46
CA THR A 317 -15.70 16.56 7.38
C THR A 317 -14.69 16.97 6.31
N ILE A 318 -15.03 16.70 5.06
CA ILE A 318 -14.30 17.18 3.88
C ILE A 318 -15.11 18.31 3.26
N SER A 319 -14.49 19.48 3.06
CA SER A 319 -15.13 20.66 2.51
C SER A 319 -14.38 21.12 1.25
N ASN A 320 -15.00 22.06 0.49
CA ASN A 320 -14.50 22.58 -0.78
C ASN A 320 -14.43 21.53 -1.90
N VAL A 321 -15.28 20.52 -1.85
CA VAL A 321 -15.46 19.59 -2.97
C VAL A 321 -16.13 20.35 -4.12
N PRO A 322 -15.61 20.30 -5.36
CA PRO A 322 -16.22 20.96 -6.50
C PRO A 322 -17.68 20.53 -6.71
N VAL A 323 -18.59 21.49 -6.82
CA VAL A 323 -20.03 21.22 -6.90
C VAL A 323 -20.46 21.16 -8.36
N PRO A 324 -21.16 20.10 -8.81
CA PRO A 324 -21.73 20.07 -10.15
C PRO A 324 -22.79 21.16 -10.36
N SER A 325 -22.79 21.78 -11.52
CA SER A 325 -23.78 22.82 -11.88
C SER A 325 -25.23 22.35 -11.76
N LEU A 326 -25.48 21.05 -11.93
CA LEU A 326 -26.80 20.45 -11.80
C LEU A 326 -27.38 20.60 -10.39
N GLN A 327 -26.57 20.51 -9.33
CA GLN A 327 -27.05 20.68 -7.94
C GLN A 327 -27.60 22.10 -7.73
N TYR A 328 -26.92 23.12 -8.24
CA TYR A 328 -27.41 24.50 -8.17
C TYR A 328 -28.68 24.69 -8.98
N SER A 329 -28.79 24.07 -10.17
CA SER A 329 -29.97 24.16 -11.01
C SER A 329 -31.21 23.57 -10.38
N VAL A 330 -31.08 22.42 -9.72
CA VAL A 330 -32.18 21.76 -9.00
C VAL A 330 -32.67 22.63 -7.83
N VAL A 331 -31.76 23.16 -7.02
CA VAL A 331 -32.14 24.01 -5.87
C VAL A 331 -32.78 25.29 -6.33
N SER A 332 -32.21 25.96 -7.36
CA SER A 332 -32.80 27.18 -7.92
C SER A 332 -34.19 26.92 -8.50
N GLY A 333 -34.41 25.78 -9.14
CA GLY A 333 -35.73 25.36 -9.64
C GLY A 333 -36.75 25.18 -8.52
N VAL A 334 -36.37 24.50 -7.43
CA VAL A 334 -37.25 24.32 -6.24
C VAL A 334 -37.56 25.67 -5.59
N VAL A 335 -36.57 26.55 -5.42
CA VAL A 335 -36.80 27.90 -4.83
C VAL A 335 -37.76 28.73 -5.70
N LEU A 336 -37.58 28.71 -7.03
CA LEU A 336 -38.49 29.38 -7.94
C LEU A 336 -39.93 28.84 -7.85
N LEU A 337 -40.06 27.51 -7.80
CA LEU A 337 -41.38 26.87 -7.67
C LEU A 337 -42.08 27.26 -6.35
N LEU A 338 -41.36 27.30 -5.23
CA LEU A 338 -41.86 27.77 -3.95
C LEU A 338 -42.27 29.25 -3.99
N LEU A 339 -41.46 30.08 -4.63
CA LEU A 339 -41.78 31.48 -4.83
C LEU A 339 -43.07 31.67 -5.67
N PHE A 340 -43.20 30.97 -6.79
CA PHE A 340 -44.41 31.03 -7.60
C PHE A 340 -45.65 30.54 -6.87
N THR A 341 -45.56 29.44 -6.10
CA THR A 341 -46.65 28.94 -5.32
C THR A 341 -47.05 29.91 -4.21
N THR A 342 -46.11 30.54 -3.51
CA THR A 342 -46.36 31.53 -2.49
C THR A 342 -47.05 32.75 -3.06
N VAL A 343 -46.60 33.27 -4.22
CA VAL A 343 -47.21 34.40 -4.92
C VAL A 343 -48.62 34.05 -5.39
N ALA A 344 -48.83 32.84 -5.95
CA ALA A 344 -50.15 32.40 -6.37
C ALA A 344 -51.16 32.33 -5.22
N LEU A 345 -50.76 31.77 -4.07
CA LEU A 345 -51.55 31.70 -2.86
C LEU A 345 -51.88 33.10 -2.32
N PHE A 346 -50.91 34.02 -2.33
CA PHE A 346 -51.13 35.41 -1.94
C PHE A 346 -52.18 36.11 -2.81
N PHE A 347 -52.11 35.95 -4.13
CA PHE A 347 -53.11 36.51 -5.05
C PHE A 347 -54.47 35.87 -4.82
N GLN A 348 -54.56 34.55 -4.63
CA GLN A 348 -55.81 33.86 -4.38
C GLN A 348 -56.45 34.31 -3.06
N PHE A 349 -55.64 34.50 -2.01
CA PHE A 349 -56.10 35.03 -0.75
C PHE A 349 -56.64 36.47 -0.86
N ARG A 350 -55.93 37.30 -1.65
CA ARG A 350 -56.35 38.69 -1.89
C ARG A 350 -57.66 38.77 -2.69
N LEU A 351 -57.84 37.92 -3.66
CA LEU A 351 -59.08 37.85 -4.48
C LEU A 351 -60.28 37.38 -3.62
N ASN A 352 -60.07 36.38 -2.77
CA ASN A 352 -61.10 35.87 -1.87
C ASN A 352 -61.52 36.91 -0.82
N ASN A 353 -60.59 37.69 -0.30
CA ASN A 353 -60.91 38.76 0.64
C ASN A 353 -61.69 39.92 -0.04
N LYS A 354 -61.39 40.24 -1.33
CA LYS A 354 -62.13 41.24 -2.07
C LYS A 354 -63.60 40.80 -2.31
N LYS A 355 -63.85 39.55 -2.70
CA LYS A 355 -65.18 39.00 -2.85
C LYS A 355 -66.00 39.06 -1.57
N ARG A 356 -65.41 38.74 -0.41
CA ARG A 356 -66.06 38.80 0.90
C ARG A 356 -66.44 40.22 1.30
N SER A 357 -65.66 41.25 0.93
CA SER A 357 -65.96 42.63 1.22
C SER A 357 -67.09 43.18 0.34
N GLU A 358 -67.24 42.69 -0.88
CA GLU A 358 -68.34 43.08 -1.79
C GLU A 358 -69.69 42.45 -1.37
N GLU A 359 -69.66 41.19 -0.83
CA GLU A 359 -70.88 40.50 -0.30
C GLU A 359 -71.36 41.09 1.02
N SER A 360 -70.52 41.79 1.77
CA SER A 360 -70.88 42.37 3.05
C SER A 360 -71.45 43.80 2.90
N THR A 361 -71.48 44.38 1.74
CA THR A 361 -71.95 45.76 1.42
C THR A 361 -73.23 45.76 0.58
N SER A 362 -73.76 44.64 0.18
CA SER A 362 -75.11 44.48 -0.45
C SER A 362 -76.12 43.98 0.57
#